data_834e334b7e6e89b2bc14333babfa4fb9
#
_entry.id   834e334b7e6e89b2bc14333babfa4fb9
#
_cell.length_a   1.000
_cell.length_b   1.000
_cell.length_c   1.000
_cell.angle_alpha   90.00
_cell.angle_beta   90.00
_cell.angle_gamma   90.00
#
_symmetry.space_group_name_H-M   'P 1'
#
loop_
_entity.id
_entity.type
_entity.pdbx_description
1 polymer ?
#
loop_
_entity_poly.entity_id
_entity_poly.type
_entity_poly.pdbx_seq_one_letter_code
_entity_poly.pdbx_strand_id
1 'polypeptide(L)'
;MYLAILSGAVFTLALPQGEIKTLALLCNAAVASYSSIQFIRNKFIDWRHNLLLLAFSIPFVLLATQITLEEKVFLLFLSIGLLLSAFFMLLPLAVKMNSTLSFNKKLLWPFSAVIGFVSGLTGIGGGVYLSPFLYFSKWGEERKIAATTSLFIAVNSWVALVPMLFQSKNLLVENSTYYLIGAVLTGAILGNLSALKFLPKNGIRLITIGILLYAGIRLLIRSL
;
A
#
# COMPACT_ATOMS: atom_id res chain seq x y z
N MET A 1 -6.20 2.79 0.50
CA MET A 1 -7.15 3.91 0.57
C MET A 1 -7.38 4.53 -0.80
N TYR A 2 -6.35 4.98 -1.53
CA TYR A 2 -6.49 5.61 -2.86
C TYR A 2 -7.12 4.70 -3.92
N LEU A 3 -6.79 3.41 -3.96
CA LEU A 3 -7.41 2.45 -4.88
C LEU A 3 -8.91 2.29 -4.68
N ALA A 4 -9.40 2.42 -3.46
CA ALA A 4 -10.83 2.35 -3.18
C ALA A 4 -11.57 3.63 -3.62
N ILE A 5 -10.94 4.80 -3.45
CA ILE A 5 -11.47 6.09 -3.93
C ILE A 5 -11.33 6.15 -5.45
N LEU A 6 -10.19 5.74 -6.01
CA LEU A 6 -9.96 5.62 -7.44
C LEU A 6 -10.92 4.60 -8.08
N SER A 7 -11.13 3.43 -7.49
CA SER A 7 -12.11 2.47 -8.03
C SER A 7 -13.54 3.03 -8.04
N GLY A 8 -13.89 3.87 -7.09
CA GLY A 8 -15.17 4.61 -7.09
C GLY A 8 -15.24 5.71 -8.15
N ALA A 9 -14.19 6.52 -8.27
CA ALA A 9 -14.11 7.62 -9.24
C ALA A 9 -13.84 7.12 -10.66
N VAL A 10 -13.02 6.10 -10.81
CA VAL A 10 -12.65 5.46 -12.10
C VAL A 10 -13.82 4.65 -12.66
N PHE A 11 -14.74 4.20 -11.81
CA PHE A 11 -15.96 3.55 -12.28
C PHE A 11 -16.84 4.50 -13.12
N THR A 12 -16.76 5.78 -12.84
CA THR A 12 -17.42 6.81 -13.66
C THR A 12 -16.65 7.18 -14.93
N LEU A 13 -15.34 6.85 -15.00
CA LEU A 13 -14.44 7.21 -16.10
C LEU A 13 -14.20 6.06 -17.11
N ALA A 14 -14.74 4.85 -16.87
CA ALA A 14 -14.62 3.68 -17.76
C ALA A 14 -13.17 3.36 -18.24
N LEU A 15 -12.18 3.60 -17.39
CA LEU A 15 -10.77 3.36 -17.73
C LEU A 15 -10.42 1.86 -17.70
N PRO A 16 -9.57 1.37 -18.65
CA PRO A 16 -9.07 0.00 -18.65
C PRO A 16 -8.27 -0.31 -17.38
N GLN A 17 -8.29 -1.57 -16.92
CA GLN A 17 -7.63 -1.98 -15.66
C GLN A 17 -6.14 -1.64 -15.58
N GLY A 18 -5.42 -1.77 -16.70
CA GLY A 18 -3.99 -1.46 -16.77
C GLY A 18 -3.71 0.02 -16.43
N GLU A 19 -4.58 0.90 -16.88
CA GLU A 19 -4.49 2.34 -16.59
C GLU A 19 -4.79 2.66 -15.13
N ILE A 20 -5.82 2.03 -14.57
CA ILE A 20 -6.17 2.17 -13.14
C ILE A 20 -4.99 1.75 -12.26
N LYS A 21 -4.40 0.59 -12.55
CA LYS A 21 -3.25 0.06 -11.82
C LYS A 21 -2.04 0.99 -11.91
N THR A 22 -1.76 1.51 -13.08
CA THR A 22 -0.64 2.44 -13.30
C THR A 22 -0.85 3.77 -12.60
N LEU A 23 -2.05 4.36 -12.67
CA LEU A 23 -2.41 5.57 -11.93
C LEU A 23 -2.30 5.38 -10.41
N ALA A 24 -2.78 4.25 -9.90
CA ALA A 24 -2.69 3.92 -8.49
C ALA A 24 -1.23 3.80 -8.03
N LEU A 25 -0.39 3.15 -8.82
CA LEU A 25 1.04 3.03 -8.54
C LEU A 25 1.76 4.38 -8.58
N LEU A 26 1.41 5.26 -9.54
CA LEU A 26 1.93 6.64 -9.60
C LEU A 26 1.59 7.43 -8.34
N CYS A 27 0.33 7.43 -7.94
CA CYS A 27 -0.12 8.09 -6.73
C CYS A 27 0.57 7.53 -5.47
N ASN A 28 0.66 6.20 -5.38
CA ASN A 28 1.35 5.54 -4.28
C ASN A 28 2.84 5.87 -4.25
N ALA A 29 3.52 5.83 -5.40
CA ALA A 29 4.93 6.17 -5.51
C ALA A 29 5.19 7.61 -5.07
N ALA A 30 4.38 8.57 -5.52
CA ALA A 30 4.53 9.98 -5.18
C ALA A 30 4.36 10.23 -3.67
N VAL A 31 3.25 9.74 -3.08
CA VAL A 31 2.94 9.94 -1.66
C VAL A 31 3.92 9.19 -0.75
N ALA A 32 4.24 7.94 -1.09
CA ALA A 32 5.15 7.14 -0.31
C ALA A 32 6.59 7.65 -0.39
N SER A 33 7.02 8.20 -1.53
CA SER A 33 8.32 8.85 -1.67
C SER A 33 8.42 10.09 -0.79
N TYR A 34 7.38 10.94 -0.78
CA TYR A 34 7.33 12.11 0.10
C TYR A 34 7.43 11.71 1.57
N SER A 35 6.64 10.71 1.99
CA SER A 35 6.67 10.21 3.38
C SER A 35 8.01 9.58 3.73
N SER A 36 8.60 8.79 2.81
CA SER A 36 9.90 8.16 3.01
C SER A 36 11.01 9.17 3.19
N ILE A 37 11.03 10.25 2.39
CA ILE A 37 12.01 11.34 2.52
C ILE A 37 11.92 11.98 3.91
N GLN A 38 10.71 12.21 4.41
CA GLN A 38 10.54 12.75 5.76
C GLN A 38 11.09 11.79 6.83
N PHE A 39 10.81 10.48 6.73
CA PHE A 39 11.33 9.50 7.67
C PHE A 39 12.84 9.29 7.58
N ILE A 40 13.43 9.41 6.38
CA ILE A 40 14.89 9.40 6.18
C ILE A 40 15.53 10.60 6.90
N ARG A 41 14.99 11.80 6.68
CA ARG A 41 15.48 13.04 7.33
C ARG A 41 15.43 12.95 8.85
N ASN A 42 14.40 12.32 9.38
CA ASN A 42 14.23 12.12 10.83
C ASN A 42 14.94 10.87 11.39
N LYS A 43 15.75 10.17 10.57
CA LYS A 43 16.55 8.99 10.97
C LYS A 43 15.74 7.83 11.54
N PHE A 44 14.48 7.64 11.11
CA PHE A 44 13.63 6.52 11.55
C PHE A 44 13.85 5.22 10.75
N ILE A 45 14.64 5.26 9.68
CA ILE A 45 14.86 4.11 8.80
C ILE A 45 16.06 3.28 9.24
N ASP A 46 15.82 2.01 9.48
CA ASP A 46 16.88 1.02 9.66
C ASP A 46 17.25 0.43 8.28
N TRP A 47 18.29 0.98 7.68
CA TRP A 47 18.71 0.63 6.32
C TRP A 47 19.01 -0.86 6.14
N ARG A 48 19.66 -1.48 7.12
CA ARG A 48 20.07 -2.89 7.03
C ARG A 48 18.87 -3.82 6.84
N HIS A 49 17.85 -3.64 7.64
CA HIS A 49 16.66 -4.48 7.57
C HIS A 49 15.75 -4.09 6.39
N ASN A 50 15.64 -2.80 6.09
CA ASN A 50 14.85 -2.35 4.96
C ASN A 50 15.41 -2.82 3.61
N LEU A 51 16.73 -2.79 3.42
CA LEU A 51 17.37 -3.28 2.21
C LEU A 51 17.12 -4.78 2.00
N LEU A 52 17.13 -5.59 3.07
CA LEU A 52 16.81 -7.02 2.98
C LEU A 52 15.35 -7.24 2.58
N LEU A 53 14.40 -6.52 3.18
CA LEU A 53 12.99 -6.60 2.78
C LEU A 53 12.78 -6.25 1.30
N LEU A 54 13.45 -5.20 0.83
CA LEU A 54 13.39 -4.77 -0.56
C LEU A 54 14.07 -5.76 -1.50
N ALA A 55 15.24 -6.28 -1.14
CA ALA A 55 15.97 -7.25 -1.95
C ALA A 55 15.15 -8.53 -2.22
N PHE A 56 14.39 -8.99 -1.23
CA PHE A 56 13.49 -10.13 -1.41
C PHE A 56 12.19 -9.74 -2.15
N SER A 57 11.70 -8.51 -2.00
CA SER A 57 10.44 -8.07 -2.60
C SER A 57 10.57 -7.73 -4.09
N ILE A 58 11.62 -7.01 -4.49
CA ILE A 58 11.78 -6.44 -5.83
C ILE A 58 11.67 -7.48 -6.96
N PRO A 59 12.36 -8.65 -6.91
CA PRO A 59 12.26 -9.64 -7.98
C PRO A 59 10.82 -10.14 -8.18
N PHE A 60 10.11 -10.34 -7.06
CA PHE A 60 8.74 -10.83 -7.11
C PHE A 60 7.73 -9.77 -7.56
N VAL A 61 7.97 -8.49 -7.25
CA VAL A 61 7.19 -7.39 -7.82
C VAL A 61 7.33 -7.37 -9.33
N LEU A 62 8.56 -7.45 -9.86
CA LEU A 62 8.82 -7.45 -11.30
C LEU A 62 8.15 -8.65 -12.00
N LEU A 63 8.24 -9.84 -11.42
CA LEU A 63 7.57 -11.03 -11.96
C LEU A 63 6.05 -10.85 -11.97
N ALA A 64 5.48 -10.33 -10.90
CA ALA A 64 4.04 -10.14 -10.76
C ALA A 64 3.47 -9.07 -11.71
N THR A 65 4.26 -8.05 -12.06
CA THR A 65 3.82 -7.01 -13.02
C THR A 65 3.67 -7.53 -14.44
N GLN A 66 4.33 -8.65 -14.78
CA GLN A 66 4.20 -9.32 -16.09
C GLN A 66 2.90 -10.10 -16.24
N ILE A 67 2.23 -10.38 -15.12
CA ILE A 67 1.00 -11.18 -15.10
C ILE A 67 -0.20 -10.26 -15.26
N THR A 68 -0.95 -10.43 -16.33
CA THR A 68 -2.25 -9.79 -16.53
C THR A 68 -3.33 -10.69 -15.93
N LEU A 69 -4.02 -10.20 -14.91
CA LEU A 69 -5.14 -10.91 -14.30
C LEU A 69 -6.45 -10.53 -15.00
N GLU A 70 -7.39 -11.47 -15.06
CA GLU A 70 -8.77 -11.13 -15.40
C GLU A 70 -9.38 -10.20 -14.35
N GLU A 71 -10.33 -9.35 -14.77
CA GLU A 71 -10.93 -8.33 -13.90
C GLU A 71 -11.48 -8.89 -12.59
N LYS A 72 -12.21 -9.98 -12.68
CA LYS A 72 -12.81 -10.64 -11.51
C LYS A 72 -11.75 -11.13 -10.54
N VAL A 73 -10.70 -11.79 -11.05
CA VAL A 73 -9.59 -12.32 -10.24
C VAL A 73 -8.81 -11.19 -9.59
N PHE A 74 -8.55 -10.11 -10.34
CA PHE A 74 -7.89 -8.91 -9.81
C PHE A 74 -8.68 -8.28 -8.66
N LEU A 75 -10.00 -8.07 -8.84
CA LEU A 75 -10.89 -7.51 -7.83
C LEU A 75 -10.98 -8.42 -6.58
N LEU A 76 -10.99 -9.74 -6.78
CA LEU A 76 -11.00 -10.72 -5.70
C LEU A 76 -9.71 -10.61 -4.85
N PHE A 77 -8.53 -10.66 -5.48
CA PHE A 77 -7.26 -10.51 -4.77
C PHE A 77 -7.17 -9.19 -4.02
N LEU A 78 -7.63 -8.11 -4.65
CA LEU A 78 -7.66 -6.78 -4.06
C LEU A 78 -8.57 -6.73 -2.84
N SER A 79 -9.79 -7.27 -2.95
CA SER A 79 -10.77 -7.29 -1.86
C SER A 79 -10.30 -8.12 -0.67
N ILE A 80 -9.79 -9.34 -0.92
CA ILE A 80 -9.24 -10.21 0.12
C ILE A 80 -8.09 -9.50 0.85
N GLY A 81 -7.19 -8.87 0.11
CA GLY A 81 -6.07 -8.14 0.71
C GLY A 81 -6.50 -6.99 1.60
N LEU A 82 -7.49 -6.20 1.19
CA LEU A 82 -8.04 -5.10 1.98
C LEU A 82 -8.75 -5.61 3.25
N LEU A 83 -9.55 -6.66 3.12
CA LEU A 83 -10.27 -7.27 4.25
C LEU A 83 -9.31 -7.91 5.27
N LEU A 84 -8.29 -8.64 4.81
CA LEU A 84 -7.24 -9.16 5.67
C LEU A 84 -6.50 -8.04 6.42
N SER A 85 -6.18 -6.95 5.73
CA SER A 85 -5.52 -5.81 6.36
C SER A 85 -6.39 -5.14 7.40
N ALA A 86 -7.68 -4.96 7.12
CA ALA A 86 -8.64 -4.45 8.10
C ALA A 86 -8.76 -5.37 9.32
N PHE A 87 -8.83 -6.68 9.09
CA PHE A 87 -8.88 -7.69 10.14
C PHE A 87 -7.63 -7.64 11.04
N PHE A 88 -6.44 -7.62 10.46
CA PHE A 88 -5.20 -7.52 11.22
C PHE A 88 -5.06 -6.19 11.96
N MET A 89 -5.62 -5.11 11.46
CA MET A 89 -5.67 -3.84 12.17
C MET A 89 -6.69 -3.83 13.32
N LEU A 90 -7.76 -4.64 13.23
CA LEU A 90 -8.74 -4.81 14.31
C LEU A 90 -8.20 -5.66 15.48
N LEU A 91 -7.41 -6.68 15.19
CA LEU A 91 -6.91 -7.64 16.19
C LEU A 91 -6.31 -7.00 17.45
N PRO A 92 -5.39 -6.02 17.38
CA PRO A 92 -4.82 -5.41 18.59
C PRO A 92 -5.78 -4.49 19.34
N LEU A 93 -6.91 -4.10 18.74
CA LEU A 93 -7.99 -3.35 19.42
C LEU A 93 -8.93 -4.30 20.18
N ALA A 94 -9.20 -5.47 19.60
CA ALA A 94 -10.12 -6.47 20.17
C ALA A 94 -9.44 -7.32 21.26
N VAL A 95 -8.15 -7.59 21.11
CA VAL A 95 -7.37 -8.39 22.05
C VAL A 95 -6.33 -7.46 22.70
N LYS A 96 -6.41 -7.28 24.03
CA LYS A 96 -5.27 -6.76 24.83
C LYS A 96 -4.15 -7.80 24.71
N MET A 97 -3.48 -7.83 23.58
CA MET A 97 -2.41 -8.80 23.34
C MET A 97 -1.20 -8.42 24.18
N ASN A 98 -1.15 -8.97 25.42
CA ASN A 98 0.13 -9.30 26.04
C ASN A 98 0.79 -10.36 25.13
N SER A 99 1.19 -9.95 23.94
CA SER A 99 1.58 -10.86 22.89
C SER A 99 2.94 -11.46 23.18
N THR A 100 2.95 -12.69 23.64
CA THR A 100 4.09 -13.62 23.64
C THR A 100 4.44 -14.12 22.22
N LEU A 101 3.62 -13.78 21.21
CA LEU A 101 3.89 -14.10 19.81
C LEU A 101 4.98 -13.15 19.26
N SER A 102 6.21 -13.46 19.60
CA SER A 102 7.38 -12.84 18.94
C SER A 102 7.63 -13.57 17.62
N PHE A 103 7.13 -13.03 16.53
CA PHE A 103 7.50 -13.52 15.20
C PHE A 103 9.00 -13.34 14.99
N ASN A 104 9.69 -14.41 14.53
CA ASN A 104 11.11 -14.33 14.25
C ASN A 104 11.34 -13.31 13.11
N LYS A 105 12.11 -12.25 13.39
CA LYS A 105 12.40 -11.19 12.40
C LYS A 105 13.01 -11.74 11.10
N LYS A 106 13.71 -12.87 11.17
CA LYS A 106 14.27 -13.53 9.98
C LYS A 106 13.19 -14.07 9.03
N LEU A 107 12.00 -14.40 9.53
CA LEU A 107 10.89 -14.90 8.71
C LEU A 107 10.23 -13.77 7.89
N LEU A 108 10.43 -12.51 8.27
CA LEU A 108 9.90 -11.37 7.53
C LEU A 108 10.55 -11.20 6.15
N TRP A 109 11.78 -11.63 5.96
CA TRP A 109 12.46 -11.50 4.67
C TRP A 109 11.81 -12.35 3.58
N PRO A 110 11.62 -13.67 3.73
CA PRO A 110 10.90 -14.44 2.72
C PRO A 110 9.42 -14.04 2.61
N PHE A 111 8.79 -13.57 3.71
CA PHE A 111 7.44 -13.03 3.65
C PHE A 111 7.35 -11.76 2.79
N SER A 112 8.39 -10.93 2.76
CA SER A 112 8.42 -9.75 1.90
C SER A 112 8.37 -10.10 0.41
N ALA A 113 8.88 -11.27 0.00
CA ALA A 113 8.76 -11.77 -1.36
C ALA A 113 7.30 -12.04 -1.75
N VAL A 114 6.55 -12.70 -0.86
CA VAL A 114 5.11 -12.95 -1.07
C VAL A 114 4.33 -11.63 -1.11
N ILE A 115 4.62 -10.71 -0.18
CA ILE A 115 4.00 -9.38 -0.15
C ILE A 115 4.34 -8.61 -1.43
N GLY A 116 5.59 -8.67 -1.90
CA GLY A 116 6.03 -8.07 -3.15
C GLY A 116 5.26 -8.61 -4.36
N PHE A 117 5.09 -9.93 -4.42
CA PHE A 117 4.31 -10.57 -5.49
C PHE A 117 2.86 -10.11 -5.51
N VAL A 118 2.17 -10.17 -4.36
CA VAL A 118 0.79 -9.69 -4.22
C VAL A 118 0.70 -8.19 -4.55
N SER A 119 1.67 -7.40 -4.10
CA SER A 119 1.77 -5.96 -4.40
C SER A 119 1.90 -5.68 -5.89
N GLY A 120 2.74 -6.43 -6.60
CA GLY A 120 2.91 -6.32 -8.05
C GLY A 120 1.64 -6.70 -8.82
N LEU A 121 0.92 -7.74 -8.37
CA LEU A 121 -0.37 -8.13 -8.94
C LEU A 121 -1.45 -7.05 -8.74
N THR A 122 -1.56 -6.50 -7.52
CA THR A 122 -2.66 -5.59 -7.14
C THR A 122 -2.36 -4.11 -7.38
N GLY A 123 -1.09 -3.73 -7.54
CA GLY A 123 -0.72 -2.32 -7.70
C GLY A 123 -0.85 -1.46 -6.43
N ILE A 124 -0.95 -2.08 -5.23
CA ILE A 124 -1.12 -1.33 -3.95
C ILE A 124 0.21 -0.85 -3.35
N GLY A 125 1.36 -1.32 -3.88
CA GLY A 125 2.67 -0.99 -3.30
C GLY A 125 3.05 -1.81 -2.06
N GLY A 126 2.23 -2.77 -1.63
CA GLY A 126 2.52 -3.78 -0.60
C GLY A 126 2.49 -3.34 0.86
N GLY A 127 2.43 -2.05 1.15
CA GLY A 127 2.50 -1.54 2.52
C GLY A 127 1.32 -1.93 3.39
N VAL A 128 0.13 -2.04 2.79
CA VAL A 128 -1.08 -2.46 3.49
C VAL A 128 -0.92 -3.87 4.05
N TYR A 129 -0.21 -4.73 3.33
CA TYR A 129 0.08 -6.11 3.76
C TYR A 129 1.26 -6.17 4.74
N LEU A 130 2.29 -5.34 4.54
CA LEU A 130 3.50 -5.34 5.37
C LEU A 130 3.25 -4.79 6.77
N SER A 131 2.46 -3.72 6.91
CA SER A 131 2.21 -3.05 8.19
C SER A 131 1.78 -4.00 9.32
N PRO A 132 0.75 -4.87 9.13
CA PRO A 132 0.33 -5.79 10.18
C PRO A 132 1.45 -6.73 10.62
N PHE A 133 2.22 -7.26 9.66
CA PHE A 133 3.33 -8.16 9.97
C PHE A 133 4.43 -7.49 10.78
N LEU A 134 4.76 -6.24 10.49
CA LEU A 134 5.72 -5.47 11.28
C LEU A 134 5.23 -5.22 12.71
N TYR A 135 3.92 -4.98 12.88
CA TYR A 135 3.32 -4.86 14.21
C TYR A 135 3.44 -6.16 15.01
N PHE A 136 3.09 -7.30 14.42
CA PHE A 136 3.18 -8.61 15.08
C PHE A 136 4.61 -9.05 15.38
N SER A 137 5.55 -8.70 14.53
CA SER A 137 6.97 -9.02 14.73
C SER A 137 7.66 -8.15 15.78
N LYS A 138 6.94 -7.22 16.42
CA LYS A 138 7.53 -6.22 17.33
C LYS A 138 8.76 -5.53 16.71
N TRP A 139 8.63 -5.17 15.43
CA TRP A 139 9.71 -4.58 14.66
C TRP A 139 10.33 -3.36 15.31
N GLY A 140 9.52 -2.57 16.00
CA GLY A 140 9.94 -1.38 16.72
C GLY A 140 8.76 -0.47 17.05
N GLU A 141 9.07 0.77 17.37
CA GLU A 141 8.06 1.81 17.58
C GLU A 141 7.22 2.06 16.32
N GLU A 142 6.00 2.55 16.48
CA GLU A 142 5.06 2.85 15.39
C GLU A 142 5.69 3.71 14.28
N ARG A 143 6.55 4.67 14.66
CA ARG A 143 7.27 5.52 13.70
C ARG A 143 8.25 4.74 12.82
N LYS A 144 8.94 3.76 13.39
CA LYS A 144 9.84 2.87 12.62
C LYS A 144 9.07 1.94 11.70
N ILE A 145 7.92 1.45 12.13
CA ILE A 145 7.01 0.64 11.30
C ILE A 145 6.50 1.48 10.12
N ALA A 146 6.02 2.70 10.38
CA ALA A 146 5.57 3.61 9.34
C ALA A 146 6.69 3.99 8.37
N ALA A 147 7.91 4.21 8.85
CA ALA A 147 9.08 4.51 8.05
C ALA A 147 9.45 3.34 7.12
N THR A 148 9.51 2.12 7.67
CA THR A 148 9.78 0.89 6.91
C THR A 148 8.72 0.66 5.85
N THR A 149 7.45 0.79 6.22
CA THR A 149 6.31 0.58 5.32
C THR A 149 6.29 1.62 4.18
N SER A 150 6.51 2.90 4.49
CA SER A 150 6.51 3.93 3.45
C SER A 150 7.66 3.76 2.45
N LEU A 151 8.86 3.39 2.92
CA LEU A 151 9.99 3.10 2.04
C LEU A 151 9.71 1.87 1.15
N PHE A 152 9.12 0.82 1.74
CA PHE A 152 8.74 -0.39 1.02
C PHE A 152 7.71 -0.09 -0.07
N ILE A 153 6.67 0.71 0.24
CA ILE A 153 5.67 1.15 -0.75
C ILE A 153 6.34 1.96 -1.85
N ALA A 154 7.15 2.96 -1.50
CA ALA A 154 7.79 3.83 -2.47
C ALA A 154 8.61 3.02 -3.48
N VAL A 155 9.53 2.18 -3.00
CA VAL A 155 10.42 1.42 -3.89
C VAL A 155 9.63 0.41 -4.72
N ASN A 156 8.75 -0.38 -4.13
CA ASN A 156 7.97 -1.37 -4.87
C ASN A 156 7.01 -0.73 -5.89
N SER A 157 6.44 0.45 -5.58
CA SER A 157 5.61 1.17 -6.53
C SER A 157 6.42 1.69 -7.72
N TRP A 158 7.61 2.25 -7.49
CA TRP A 158 8.51 2.65 -8.59
C TRP A 158 8.95 1.46 -9.43
N VAL A 159 9.36 0.37 -8.80
CA VAL A 159 9.77 -0.86 -9.49
C VAL A 159 8.63 -1.43 -10.33
N ALA A 160 7.41 -1.47 -9.80
CA ALA A 160 6.24 -1.94 -10.54
C ALA A 160 5.84 -0.99 -11.68
N LEU A 161 6.06 0.31 -11.51
CA LEU A 161 5.69 1.34 -12.47
C LEU A 161 6.56 1.32 -13.74
N VAL A 162 7.87 1.08 -13.57
CA VAL A 162 8.82 1.12 -14.69
C VAL A 162 8.37 0.26 -15.88
N PRO A 163 8.12 -1.06 -15.76
CA PRO A 163 7.66 -1.86 -16.89
C PRO A 163 6.29 -1.42 -17.45
N MET A 164 5.41 -0.89 -16.60
CA MET A 164 4.09 -0.44 -17.01
C MET A 164 4.14 0.84 -17.85
N LEU A 165 5.04 1.77 -17.52
CA LEU A 165 5.23 2.99 -18.32
C LEU A 165 5.75 2.68 -19.73
N PHE A 166 6.56 1.63 -19.90
CA PHE A 166 7.00 1.20 -21.20
C PHE A 166 5.89 0.54 -22.04
N GLN A 167 4.90 -0.06 -21.37
CA GLN A 167 3.75 -0.70 -22.05
C GLN A 167 2.62 0.29 -22.38
N SER A 168 2.45 1.32 -21.58
CA SER A 168 1.34 2.29 -21.65
C SER A 168 1.78 3.54 -22.41
N LYS A 169 1.54 3.60 -23.72
CA LYS A 169 1.95 4.75 -24.54
C LYS A 169 1.18 6.06 -24.29
N ASN A 170 -0.01 6.01 -23.66
CA ASN A 170 -0.92 7.17 -23.58
C ASN A 170 -1.25 7.69 -22.19
N LEU A 171 -0.81 7.02 -21.12
CA LEU A 171 -1.23 7.33 -19.73
C LEU A 171 -0.80 8.71 -19.20
N LEU A 172 0.30 9.24 -19.71
CA LEU A 172 0.84 10.55 -19.28
C LEU A 172 0.29 11.72 -20.10
N VAL A 173 -0.53 11.45 -21.10
CA VAL A 173 -1.02 12.48 -22.06
C VAL A 173 -2.35 13.09 -21.60
N GLU A 174 -3.06 12.46 -20.68
CA GLU A 174 -4.37 12.94 -20.25
C GLU A 174 -4.25 13.94 -19.10
N ASN A 175 -4.76 15.15 -19.28
CA ASN A 175 -4.75 16.22 -18.28
C ASN A 175 -5.36 15.80 -16.94
N SER A 176 -6.31 14.88 -16.95
CA SER A 176 -6.96 14.28 -15.78
C SER A 176 -5.95 13.61 -14.82
N THR A 177 -4.87 13.00 -15.34
CA THR A 177 -3.81 12.35 -14.54
C THR A 177 -3.06 13.34 -13.65
N TYR A 178 -2.73 14.52 -14.18
CA TYR A 178 -2.02 15.55 -13.42
C TYR A 178 -2.88 16.12 -12.29
N TYR A 179 -4.17 16.35 -12.53
CA TYR A 179 -5.10 16.81 -11.48
C TYR A 179 -5.24 15.77 -10.38
N LEU A 180 -5.30 14.48 -10.72
CA LEU A 180 -5.37 13.39 -9.77
C LEU A 180 -4.12 13.31 -8.88
N ILE A 181 -2.93 13.36 -9.48
CA ILE A 181 -1.66 13.35 -8.73
C ILE A 181 -1.59 14.56 -7.80
N GLY A 182 -1.96 15.75 -8.30
CA GLY A 182 -2.01 16.98 -7.50
C GLY A 182 -2.96 16.86 -6.31
N ALA A 183 -4.18 16.37 -6.52
CA ALA A 183 -5.17 16.17 -5.47
C ALA A 183 -4.71 15.14 -4.43
N VAL A 184 -4.07 14.06 -4.86
CA VAL A 184 -3.55 13.02 -3.96
C VAL A 184 -2.36 13.52 -3.14
N LEU A 185 -1.45 14.28 -3.73
CA LEU A 185 -0.31 14.88 -3.01
C LEU A 185 -0.79 15.93 -2.00
N THR A 186 -1.69 16.82 -2.39
CA THR A 186 -2.27 17.82 -1.46
C THR A 186 -3.02 17.14 -0.32
N GLY A 187 -3.82 16.10 -0.61
CA GLY A 187 -4.48 15.27 0.40
C GLY A 187 -3.49 14.57 1.34
N ALA A 188 -2.36 14.10 0.84
CA ALA A 188 -1.32 13.47 1.66
C ALA A 188 -0.63 14.47 2.60
N ILE A 189 -0.30 15.67 2.09
CA ILE A 189 0.31 16.75 2.89
C ILE A 189 -0.65 17.20 3.99
N LEU A 190 -1.90 17.52 3.62
CA LEU A 190 -2.93 17.95 4.58
C LEU A 190 -3.26 16.85 5.59
N GLY A 191 -3.36 15.60 5.14
CA GLY A 191 -3.60 14.45 6.00
C GLY A 191 -2.48 14.22 7.00
N ASN A 192 -1.23 14.36 6.59
CA ASN A 192 -0.07 14.23 7.47
C ASN A 192 -0.02 15.36 8.52
N LEU A 193 -0.26 16.59 8.11
CA LEU A 193 -0.32 17.75 9.02
C LEU A 193 -1.48 17.63 10.01
N SER A 194 -2.64 17.18 9.58
CA SER A 194 -3.83 17.02 10.42
C SER A 194 -3.70 15.84 11.39
N ALA A 195 -3.13 14.73 10.95
CA ALA A 195 -2.91 13.54 11.77
C ALA A 195 -1.94 13.81 12.93
N LEU A 196 -0.94 14.65 12.70
CA LEU A 196 0.03 15.02 13.75
C LEU A 196 -0.55 15.97 14.82
N LYS A 197 -1.57 16.77 14.46
CA LYS A 197 -2.07 17.84 15.35
C LYS A 197 -3.42 17.55 16.01
N PHE A 198 -4.34 16.85 15.33
CA PHE A 198 -5.75 16.86 15.70
C PHE A 198 -6.36 15.49 16.00
N LEU A 199 -5.79 14.39 15.56
CA LEU A 199 -6.40 13.08 15.69
C LEU A 199 -5.67 12.18 16.69
N PRO A 200 -6.38 11.57 17.66
CA PRO A 200 -5.80 10.55 18.50
C PRO A 200 -5.45 9.32 17.66
N LYS A 201 -4.37 8.62 18.02
CA LYS A 201 -3.86 7.44 17.28
C LYS A 201 -4.94 6.40 16.98
N ASN A 202 -5.81 6.13 17.96
CA ASN A 202 -6.92 5.17 17.80
C ASN A 202 -7.98 5.66 16.81
N GLY A 203 -8.21 6.96 16.70
CA GLY A 203 -9.15 7.54 15.76
C GLY A 203 -8.73 7.34 14.31
N ILE A 204 -7.46 7.62 13.99
CA ILE A 204 -6.89 7.39 12.65
C ILE A 204 -7.03 5.91 12.27
N ARG A 205 -6.71 5.04 13.20
CA ARG A 205 -6.79 3.59 13.00
C ARG A 205 -8.21 3.13 12.70
N LEU A 206 -9.21 3.58 13.49
CA LEU A 206 -10.61 3.23 13.29
C LEU A 206 -11.14 3.73 11.92
N ILE A 207 -10.83 4.97 11.55
CA ILE A 207 -11.18 5.53 10.24
C ILE A 207 -10.57 4.67 9.11
N THR A 208 -9.28 4.31 9.24
CA THR A 208 -8.60 3.47 8.24
C THR A 208 -9.26 2.10 8.12
N ILE A 209 -9.58 1.45 9.23
CA ILE A 209 -10.30 0.16 9.25
C ILE A 209 -11.65 0.30 8.56
N GLY A 210 -12.44 1.33 8.88
CA GLY A 210 -13.74 1.59 8.26
C GLY A 210 -13.65 1.71 6.74
N ILE A 211 -12.67 2.46 6.24
CA ILE A 211 -12.43 2.65 4.80
C ILE A 211 -12.02 1.32 4.15
N LEU A 212 -11.11 0.56 4.77
CA LEU A 212 -10.64 -0.73 4.25
C LEU A 212 -11.78 -1.75 4.18
N LEU A 213 -12.63 -1.82 5.22
CA LEU A 213 -13.80 -2.70 5.24
C LEU A 213 -14.80 -2.32 4.16
N TYR A 214 -15.17 -1.03 4.08
CA TYR A 214 -16.10 -0.55 3.06
C TYR A 214 -15.61 -0.85 1.64
N ALA A 215 -14.35 -0.52 1.35
CA ALA A 215 -13.77 -0.77 0.05
C ALA A 215 -13.64 -2.26 -0.26
N GLY A 216 -13.17 -3.06 0.72
CA GLY A 216 -13.00 -4.50 0.57
C GLY A 216 -14.32 -5.22 0.30
N ILE A 217 -15.37 -4.90 1.06
CA ILE A 217 -16.71 -5.48 0.86
C ILE A 217 -17.29 -5.09 -0.49
N ARG A 218 -17.21 -3.81 -0.87
CA ARG A 218 -17.72 -3.32 -2.15
C ARG A 218 -17.03 -3.99 -3.35
N LEU A 219 -15.71 -4.17 -3.28
CA LEU A 219 -14.95 -4.85 -4.34
C LEU A 219 -15.25 -6.35 -4.39
N LEU A 220 -15.46 -6.98 -3.22
CA LEU A 220 -15.82 -8.38 -3.14
C LEU A 220 -17.19 -8.65 -3.80
N ILE A 221 -18.20 -7.84 -3.47
CA ILE A 221 -19.53 -7.95 -4.09
C ILE A 221 -19.46 -7.80 -5.61
N ARG A 222 -18.53 -6.95 -6.11
CA ARG A 222 -18.36 -6.74 -7.54
C ARG A 222 -17.60 -7.88 -8.23
N SER A 223 -16.76 -8.61 -7.52
CA SER A 223 -15.99 -9.75 -8.06
C SER A 223 -16.80 -11.04 -8.19
N LEU A 224 -17.93 -11.12 -7.49
CA LEU A 224 -18.90 -12.21 -7.57
C LEU A 224 -19.86 -12.03 -8.75
#